data_32a791bb530eae1dde1c6e3f19399de9
#
_entry.id   32a791bb530eae1dde1c6e3f19399de9
#
_cell.length_a   1.000
_cell.length_b   1.000
_cell.length_c   1.000
_cell.angle_alpha   90.00
_cell.angle_beta   90.00
_cell.angle_gamma   90.00
#
_symmetry.space_group_name_H-M   'P 1'
#
loop_
_entity.id
_entity.type
_entity.pdbx_description
1 polymer ?
#
loop_
_entity_poly.entity_id
_entity_poly.type
_entity_poly.pdbx_seq_one_letter_code
_entity_poly.pdbx_strand_id
1 'polypeptide(L)'
;MGEVVDTVAHAYDNDAVLVTDVGQQQMFAARYFGFRRSRSLVTSGGLGTMGFGLPAAIGAKLGAPDREVCLFAGDGGLQMTIQELGTIFQSQVAVKIVLLNNSYLGMVRQWQELFYDRPISG
;
A
#
# COMPACT_ATOMS: atom_id res chain seq x y z
N MET A 1 -5.63 -12.15 -2.31
CA MET A 1 -4.72 -11.05 -1.91
C MET A 1 -3.30 -11.53 -1.60
N GLY A 2 -3.12 -12.56 -0.80
CA GLY A 2 -1.80 -13.12 -0.50
C GLY A 2 -1.00 -13.54 -1.74
N GLU A 3 -1.64 -14.18 -2.71
CA GLU A 3 -1.01 -14.59 -3.97
C GLU A 3 -0.48 -13.40 -4.79
N VAL A 4 -1.19 -12.28 -4.80
CA VAL A 4 -0.74 -11.06 -5.48
C VAL A 4 0.52 -10.52 -4.82
N VAL A 5 0.54 -10.46 -3.48
CA VAL A 5 1.71 -10.02 -2.72
C VAL A 5 2.91 -10.91 -2.99
N ASP A 6 2.72 -12.22 -2.96
CA ASP A 6 3.78 -13.20 -3.21
C ASP A 6 4.32 -13.10 -4.63
N THR A 7 3.45 -12.98 -5.62
CA THR A 7 3.84 -12.81 -7.03
C THR A 7 4.68 -11.54 -7.22
N VAL A 8 4.28 -10.42 -6.64
CA VAL A 8 5.03 -9.17 -6.73
C VAL A 8 6.36 -9.27 -6.00
N ALA A 9 6.38 -9.90 -4.82
CA ALA A 9 7.61 -10.11 -4.08
C ALA A 9 8.65 -10.89 -4.90
N HIS A 10 8.23 -11.99 -5.52
CA HIS A 10 9.09 -12.80 -6.38
C HIS A 10 9.57 -12.06 -7.62
N ALA A 11 8.72 -11.22 -8.23
CA ALA A 11 9.11 -10.42 -9.40
C ALA A 11 10.30 -9.47 -9.13
N TYR A 12 10.50 -9.08 -7.88
CA TYR A 12 11.61 -8.21 -7.45
C TYR A 12 12.64 -8.94 -6.59
N ASP A 13 12.66 -10.28 -6.60
CA ASP A 13 13.53 -11.11 -5.75
C ASP A 13 13.46 -10.73 -4.26
N ASN A 14 12.31 -10.30 -3.77
CA ASN A 14 12.09 -9.79 -2.41
C ASN A 14 13.00 -8.62 -2.02
N ASP A 15 13.49 -7.83 -2.97
CA ASP A 15 14.44 -6.74 -2.75
C ASP A 15 13.85 -5.34 -2.94
N ALA A 16 12.58 -5.21 -3.24
CA ALA A 16 11.91 -3.92 -3.34
C ALA A 16 11.67 -3.30 -1.96
N VAL A 17 11.60 -1.97 -1.92
CA VAL A 17 11.00 -1.26 -0.80
C VAL A 17 9.48 -1.38 -0.95
N LEU A 18 8.86 -2.00 0.03
CA LEU A 18 7.42 -2.13 0.10
C LEU A 18 6.84 -0.94 0.84
N VAL A 19 5.93 -0.24 0.20
CA VAL A 19 5.13 0.81 0.84
C VAL A 19 3.68 0.34 0.86
N THR A 20 3.02 0.49 1.99
CA THR A 20 1.59 0.14 2.08
C THR A 20 0.76 1.34 2.47
N ASP A 21 -0.38 1.49 1.83
CA ASP A 21 -1.46 2.28 2.39
C ASP A 21 -2.21 1.44 3.43
N VAL A 22 -3.12 2.07 4.16
CA VAL A 22 -3.86 1.44 5.25
C VAL A 22 -5.09 0.71 4.74
N GLY A 23 -5.28 -0.52 5.22
CA GLY A 23 -6.39 -1.38 4.87
C GLY A 23 -6.03 -2.86 5.01
N GLN A 24 -6.88 -3.75 4.52
CA GLN A 24 -6.62 -5.18 4.55
C GLN A 24 -5.33 -5.55 3.80
N GLN A 25 -5.04 -4.87 2.70
CA GLN A 25 -3.81 -5.05 1.92
C GLN A 25 -2.55 -4.81 2.75
N GLN A 26 -2.58 -3.91 3.72
CA GLN A 26 -1.47 -3.64 4.64
C GLN A 26 -1.08 -4.90 5.44
N MET A 27 -2.08 -5.58 5.98
CA MET A 27 -1.86 -6.79 6.76
C MET A 27 -1.33 -7.94 5.89
N PHE A 28 -1.89 -8.11 4.70
CA PHE A 28 -1.42 -9.14 3.76
C PHE A 28 -0.01 -8.85 3.28
N ALA A 29 0.29 -7.61 2.94
CA ALA A 29 1.62 -7.21 2.50
C ALA A 29 2.66 -7.45 3.59
N ALA A 30 2.40 -7.03 4.82
CA ALA A 30 3.32 -7.25 5.94
C ALA A 30 3.54 -8.74 6.25
N ARG A 31 2.53 -9.58 6.02
CA ARG A 31 2.58 -11.00 6.33
C ARG A 31 3.27 -11.85 5.25
N TYR A 32 3.03 -11.55 3.99
CA TYR A 32 3.43 -12.42 2.88
C TYR A 32 4.60 -11.90 2.07
N PHE A 33 4.99 -10.63 2.22
CA PHE A 33 6.17 -10.11 1.55
C PHE A 33 7.44 -10.57 2.27
N GLY A 34 8.28 -11.32 1.57
CA GLY A 34 9.56 -11.75 2.11
C GLY A 34 10.61 -10.64 1.98
N PHE A 35 11.06 -10.08 3.12
CA PHE A 35 12.07 -9.03 3.12
C PHE A 35 13.48 -9.60 3.16
N ARG A 36 14.35 -9.16 2.28
CA ARG A 36 15.77 -9.55 2.24
C ARG A 36 16.70 -8.58 2.95
N ARG A 37 16.27 -7.32 3.07
CA ARG A 37 17.05 -6.24 3.70
C ARG A 37 16.24 -5.52 4.76
N SER A 38 16.92 -4.99 5.77
CA SER A 38 16.29 -4.08 6.74
C SER A 38 15.83 -2.78 6.07
N ARG A 39 14.91 -2.07 6.72
CA ARG A 39 14.36 -0.79 6.23
C ARG A 39 13.73 -0.91 4.84
N SER A 40 13.04 -2.02 4.60
CA SER A 40 12.36 -2.29 3.33
C SER A 40 10.84 -2.21 3.42
N LEU A 41 10.30 -1.87 4.58
CA LEU A 41 8.87 -1.66 4.79
C LEU A 41 8.61 -0.23 5.27
N VAL A 42 7.75 0.48 4.54
CA VAL A 42 7.25 1.81 4.90
C VAL A 42 5.74 1.74 5.03
N THR A 43 5.25 1.95 6.25
CA THR A 43 3.82 1.77 6.55
C THR A 43 3.39 2.66 7.70
N SER A 44 2.13 3.12 7.68
CA SER A 44 1.51 3.82 8.81
C SER A 44 0.95 2.80 9.80
N GLY A 45 1.84 2.10 10.50
CA GLY A 45 1.47 1.04 11.45
C GLY A 45 0.98 1.52 12.81
N GLY A 46 1.27 2.78 13.17
CA GLY A 46 0.84 3.37 14.43
C GLY A 46 -0.57 3.94 14.35
N LEU A 47 -0.73 5.06 13.65
CA LEU A 47 -2.01 5.77 13.55
C LEU A 47 -2.92 5.22 12.44
N GLY A 48 -2.42 4.41 11.53
CA GLY A 48 -3.22 3.83 10.47
C GLY A 48 -3.84 4.89 9.55
N THR A 49 -3.03 5.81 9.06
CA THR A 49 -3.49 6.94 8.26
C THR A 49 -3.72 6.54 6.82
N MET A 50 -4.97 6.48 6.39
CA MET A 50 -5.32 6.26 4.98
C MET A 50 -4.84 7.43 4.10
N GLY A 51 -4.38 7.11 2.89
CA GLY A 51 -3.77 8.10 1.99
C GLY A 51 -2.27 8.32 2.21
N PHE A 52 -1.70 7.69 3.23
CA PHE A 52 -0.27 7.74 3.52
C PHE A 52 0.59 7.14 2.41
N GLY A 53 0.10 6.09 1.76
CA GLY A 53 0.91 5.22 0.90
C GLY A 53 1.52 5.93 -0.31
N LEU A 54 0.74 6.69 -1.05
CA LEU A 54 1.23 7.33 -2.28
C LEU A 54 2.34 8.36 -2.02
N PRO A 55 2.16 9.37 -1.14
CA PRO A 55 3.25 10.30 -0.82
C PRO A 55 4.44 9.61 -0.16
N ALA A 56 4.22 8.59 0.65
CA ALA A 56 5.30 7.83 1.27
C ALA A 56 6.13 7.04 0.22
N ALA A 57 5.49 6.49 -0.80
CA ALA A 57 6.19 5.81 -1.88
C ALA A 57 7.08 6.77 -2.70
N ILE A 58 6.59 7.98 -2.94
CA ILE A 58 7.39 9.04 -3.57
C ILE A 58 8.61 9.35 -2.72
N GLY A 59 8.42 9.58 -1.43
CA GLY A 59 9.51 9.84 -0.50
C GLY A 59 10.51 8.70 -0.41
N ALA A 60 10.04 7.45 -0.40
CA ALA A 60 10.89 6.27 -0.39
C ALA A 60 11.78 6.19 -1.64
N LYS A 61 11.21 6.49 -2.81
CA LYS A 61 11.99 6.48 -4.06
C LYS A 61 13.01 7.62 -4.12
N LEU A 62 12.66 8.78 -3.61
CA LEU A 62 13.60 9.91 -3.52
C LEU A 62 14.74 9.61 -2.54
N GLY A 63 14.44 8.94 -1.43
CA GLY A 63 15.44 8.55 -0.43
C GLY A 63 16.29 7.35 -0.81
N ALA A 64 15.79 6.49 -1.69
CA ALA A 64 16.48 5.30 -2.16
C ALA A 64 16.33 5.15 -3.69
N PRO A 65 16.94 6.04 -4.48
CA PRO A 65 16.70 6.11 -5.93
C PRO A 65 17.17 4.85 -6.68
N ASP A 66 18.10 4.10 -6.12
CA ASP A 66 18.64 2.86 -6.71
C ASP A 66 17.81 1.62 -6.41
N ARG A 67 16.78 1.75 -5.58
CA ARG A 67 15.90 0.63 -5.22
C ARG A 67 14.56 0.73 -5.92
N GLU A 68 14.00 -0.42 -6.27
CA GLU A 68 12.60 -0.47 -6.70
C GLU A 68 11.68 -0.18 -5.51
N VAL A 69 10.65 0.61 -5.74
CA VAL A 69 9.62 0.94 -4.75
C VAL A 69 8.28 0.47 -5.27
N CYS A 70 7.62 -0.35 -4.48
CA CYS A 70 6.31 -0.91 -4.78
C CYS A 70 5.30 -0.48 -3.73
N LEU A 71 4.24 0.20 -4.16
CA LEU A 71 3.13 0.61 -3.31
C LEU A 71 1.97 -0.38 -3.44
N PHE A 72 1.51 -0.92 -2.33
CA PHE A 72 0.23 -1.61 -2.22
C PHE A 72 -0.81 -0.67 -1.63
N ALA A 73 -1.84 -0.35 -2.40
CA ALA A 73 -2.91 0.54 -1.97
C ALA A 73 -4.28 -0.05 -2.29
N GLY A 74 -5.25 0.23 -1.44
CA GLY A 74 -6.65 0.03 -1.75
C GLY A 74 -7.20 1.22 -2.56
N ASP A 75 -8.34 1.01 -3.19
CA ASP A 75 -9.03 2.03 -3.98
C ASP A 75 -9.35 3.29 -3.16
N GLY A 76 -9.89 3.12 -1.95
CA GLY A 76 -10.20 4.25 -1.08
C GLY A 76 -8.96 5.02 -0.60
N GLY A 77 -7.91 4.32 -0.20
CA GLY A 77 -6.66 4.95 0.25
C GLY A 77 -5.96 5.73 -0.85
N LEU A 78 -5.86 5.14 -2.05
CA LEU A 78 -5.24 5.82 -3.19
C LEU A 78 -6.00 7.10 -3.57
N GLN A 79 -7.32 7.05 -3.51
CA GLN A 79 -8.18 8.20 -3.85
C GLN A 79 -7.93 9.41 -2.94
N MET A 80 -7.61 9.19 -1.67
CA MET A 80 -7.45 10.27 -0.68
C MET A 80 -6.28 11.20 -1.00
N THR A 81 -5.26 10.71 -1.68
CA THR A 81 -4.06 11.49 -2.04
C THR A 81 -3.71 11.37 -3.52
N ILE A 82 -4.71 11.12 -4.36
CA ILE A 82 -4.52 10.88 -5.80
C ILE A 82 -3.85 12.07 -6.52
N GLN A 83 -3.99 13.28 -6.00
CA GLN A 83 -3.32 14.47 -6.52
C GLN A 83 -1.79 14.35 -6.52
N GLU A 84 -1.23 13.48 -5.69
CA GLU A 84 0.22 13.26 -5.63
C GLU A 84 0.76 12.53 -6.87
N LEU A 85 -0.10 12.03 -7.75
CA LEU A 85 0.31 11.58 -9.09
C LEU A 85 0.92 12.74 -9.89
N GLY A 86 0.48 13.97 -9.65
CA GLY A 86 1.10 15.17 -10.20
C GLY A 86 2.53 15.36 -9.71
N THR A 87 2.81 15.09 -8.46
CA THR A 87 4.15 15.11 -7.88
C THR A 87 5.06 14.07 -8.52
N ILE A 88 4.56 12.86 -8.77
CA ILE A 88 5.29 11.80 -9.49
C ILE A 88 5.69 12.30 -10.88
N PHE A 89 4.76 12.91 -11.59
CA PHE A 89 5.01 13.45 -12.92
C PHE A 89 6.06 14.56 -12.92
N GLN A 90 5.94 15.52 -12.01
CA GLN A 90 6.88 16.64 -11.89
C GLN A 90 8.28 16.18 -11.47
N SER A 91 8.37 15.27 -10.53
CA SER A 91 9.65 14.81 -9.95
C SER A 91 10.29 13.68 -10.75
N GLN A 92 9.62 13.18 -11.79
CA GLN A 92 10.08 12.04 -12.61
C GLN A 92 10.46 10.82 -11.75
N VAL A 93 9.63 10.51 -10.76
CA VAL A 93 9.85 9.42 -9.81
C VAL A 93 9.21 8.14 -10.33
N ALA A 94 9.96 7.05 -10.36
CA ALA A 94 9.46 5.75 -10.78
C ALA A 94 8.98 4.93 -9.59
N VAL A 95 7.68 4.84 -9.39
CA VAL A 95 7.02 4.03 -8.36
C VAL A 95 6.08 3.02 -9.02
N LYS A 96 6.14 1.76 -8.58
CA LYS A 96 5.18 0.75 -9.00
C LYS A 96 3.99 0.77 -8.06
N ILE A 97 2.79 0.91 -8.59
CA ILE A 97 1.56 0.96 -7.80
C ILE A 97 0.74 -0.29 -8.10
N VAL A 98 0.50 -1.09 -7.07
CA VAL A 98 -0.40 -2.23 -7.11
C VAL A 98 -1.69 -1.83 -6.42
N LEU A 99 -2.72 -1.55 -7.22
CA LEU A 99 -4.03 -1.17 -6.72
C LEU A 99 -4.89 -2.41 -6.51
N LEU A 100 -5.28 -2.63 -5.27
CA LEU A 100 -6.18 -3.71 -4.88
C LEU A 100 -7.59 -3.13 -4.72
N ASN A 101 -8.34 -3.15 -5.81
CA ASN A 101 -9.69 -2.61 -5.86
C ASN A 101 -10.72 -3.70 -5.54
N ASN A 102 -11.38 -3.57 -4.40
CA ASN A 102 -12.51 -4.42 -4.01
C ASN A 102 -13.81 -3.61 -3.85
N SER A 103 -13.78 -2.31 -4.16
CA SER A 103 -14.90 -1.37 -4.05
C SER A 103 -15.44 -1.22 -2.63
N TYR A 104 -14.64 -1.54 -1.62
CA TYR A 104 -15.00 -1.42 -0.20
C TYR A 104 -13.85 -0.90 0.63
N LEU A 105 -14.17 -0.16 1.68
CA LEU A 105 -13.24 0.07 2.78
C LEU A 105 -13.18 -1.20 3.64
N GLY A 106 -12.36 -2.16 3.22
CA GLY A 106 -12.42 -3.54 3.69
C GLY A 106 -12.32 -3.71 5.22
N MET A 107 -11.48 -2.93 5.89
CA MET A 107 -11.37 -2.98 7.35
C MET A 107 -12.61 -2.39 8.03
N VAL A 108 -13.16 -1.30 7.51
CA VAL A 108 -14.40 -0.70 8.02
C VAL A 108 -15.55 -1.69 7.87
N ARG A 109 -15.68 -2.31 6.70
CA ARG A 109 -16.67 -3.34 6.44
C ARG A 109 -16.54 -4.52 7.42
N GLN A 110 -15.33 -5.01 7.66
CA GLN A 110 -15.07 -6.09 8.58
C GLN A 110 -15.54 -5.76 10.01
N TRP A 111 -15.29 -4.54 10.48
CA TRP A 111 -15.76 -4.09 11.78
C TRP A 111 -17.29 -3.99 11.84
N GLN A 112 -17.90 -3.48 10.79
CA GLN A 112 -19.36 -3.41 10.69
C GLN A 112 -20.00 -4.80 10.75
N GLU A 113 -19.44 -5.77 10.02
CA GLU A 113 -19.94 -7.15 10.01
C GLU A 113 -19.73 -7.86 11.35
N LEU A 114 -18.61 -7.61 12.05
CA LEU A 114 -18.29 -8.28 13.30
C LEU A 114 -19.03 -7.71 14.51
N PHE A 115 -19.28 -6.41 14.54
CA PHE A 115 -19.78 -5.72 15.74
C PHE A 115 -21.12 -5.02 15.56
N TYR A 116 -21.58 -4.86 14.37
CA TYR A 116 -22.81 -4.15 14.05
C TYR A 116 -23.63 -4.97 13.06
N ASP A 117 -24.72 -5.57 13.51
CA ASP A 117 -25.68 -6.34 12.70
C ASP A 117 -26.44 -5.45 11.69
N ARG A 118 -25.75 -4.64 10.91
CA ARG A 118 -26.38 -3.69 9.99
C ARG A 118 -25.80 -3.76 8.59
N PRO A 119 -26.63 -3.52 7.56
CA PRO A 119 -26.16 -3.44 6.20
C PRO A 119 -25.12 -2.32 6.06
N ILE A 120 -24.10 -2.64 5.31
CA ILE A 120 -22.93 -1.82 5.03
C ILE A 120 -23.38 -0.52 4.34
N SER A 121 -23.06 0.60 4.94
CA SER A 121 -23.19 1.90 4.30
C SER A 121 -21.86 2.31 3.69
N GLY A 122 -21.82 2.43 2.39
CA GLY A 122 -20.66 2.92 1.65
C GLY A 122 -20.23 2.04 0.52
#